data_af729dd3a4b602dc666c1f7da14dafff
#
_entry.id   af729dd3a4b602dc666c1f7da14dafff
#
_cell.length_a   1.000
_cell.length_b   1.000
_cell.length_c   1.000
_cell.angle_alpha   90.00
_cell.angle_beta   90.00
_cell.angle_gamma   90.00
#
_symmetry.space_group_name_H-M   'P 1'
#
loop_
_entity.id
_entity.type
_entity.pdbx_description
1 polymer ?
#
loop_
_entity_poly.entity_id
_entity_poly.type
_entity_poly.pdbx_seq_one_letter_code
_entity_poly.pdbx_strand_id
1 'polypeptide(L)'
;MGSNTVHLLVVDAHRGGHPTPMSSTKSVLRLAEQIDGKGRLTERGARSLVDAVDEFTHIAATSGCEQTMAFATSAVRDATNSDEVLDRVAAKTGVRVTVLSGRDEARLTSLAVRRWYGWSAGRILALDIGGGSLEISNGVDEEPDVALSLPLGAGRLTREWLPDDPPDRRRIGVLRDWLDAELRDPARELRAAGKPDLAVATSKTFRSLARLTGAAPSGAGLRVKRQLTASGLRQLISFISRMTRDDRAELEGVSADRAGQLVAGALVAEAAMRALSVDTLEICPWALREGVILRRLDTEFLDTEFTDTREQTETAESAGSVPAATNSSR
;
A
#
# COMPACT_ATOMS: atom_id res chain seq x y z
N MET A 1 -0.62 8.71 -3.10
CA MET A 1 -0.30 9.77 -2.12
C MET A 1 -0.46 9.15 -0.74
N GLY A 2 0.66 8.93 -0.05
CA GLY A 2 0.66 8.32 1.28
C GLY A 2 0.85 9.34 2.40
N SER A 3 0.84 8.86 3.66
CA SER A 3 0.95 9.72 4.86
C SER A 3 2.23 10.56 4.90
N ASN A 4 3.33 10.08 4.35
CA ASN A 4 4.62 10.78 4.39
C ASN A 4 5.05 11.35 3.05
N THR A 5 4.72 10.68 1.94
CA THR A 5 5.24 11.02 0.62
C THR A 5 4.17 10.96 -0.45
N VAL A 6 4.23 11.89 -1.38
CA VAL A 6 3.63 11.76 -2.71
C VAL A 6 4.69 11.17 -3.63
N HIS A 7 4.31 10.18 -4.43
CA HIS A 7 5.24 9.43 -5.27
C HIS A 7 4.67 9.28 -6.67
N LEU A 8 5.36 9.81 -7.65
CA LEU A 8 5.15 9.50 -9.05
C LEU A 8 6.02 8.29 -9.41
N LEU A 9 5.41 7.26 -9.99
CA LEU A 9 6.10 6.12 -10.54
C LEU A 9 5.66 5.97 -12.01
N VAL A 10 6.59 6.12 -12.93
CA VAL A 10 6.38 5.81 -14.34
C VAL A 10 6.76 4.36 -14.56
N VAL A 11 5.86 3.60 -15.15
CA VAL A 11 6.04 2.16 -15.39
C VAL A 11 5.76 1.83 -16.85
N ASP A 12 6.52 0.91 -17.39
CA ASP A 12 6.11 0.14 -18.55
C ASP A 12 5.37 -1.09 -18.06
N ALA A 13 4.11 -1.21 -18.44
CA ALA A 13 3.23 -2.25 -17.95
C ALA A 13 2.30 -2.75 -19.06
N HIS A 14 2.26 -4.06 -19.23
CA HIS A 14 1.37 -4.73 -20.14
C HIS A 14 0.81 -6.00 -19.49
N ARG A 15 -0.32 -6.45 -19.98
CA ARG A 15 -0.98 -7.64 -19.46
C ARG A 15 -0.08 -8.86 -19.54
N GLY A 16 -0.05 -9.65 -18.46
CA GLY A 16 0.78 -10.86 -18.34
C GLY A 16 2.25 -10.59 -18.03
N GLY A 17 2.68 -9.32 -18.06
CA GLY A 17 4.02 -8.89 -17.69
C GLY A 17 4.14 -8.39 -16.25
N HIS A 18 5.37 -8.35 -15.75
CA HIS A 18 5.67 -7.63 -14.52
C HIS A 18 5.77 -6.13 -14.81
N PRO A 19 5.07 -5.26 -14.05
CA PRO A 19 5.25 -3.82 -14.19
C PRO A 19 6.72 -3.43 -14.02
N THR A 20 7.31 -2.81 -15.03
CA THR A 20 8.72 -2.43 -15.03
C THR A 20 8.86 -0.94 -14.70
N PRO A 21 9.44 -0.56 -13.54
CA PRO A 21 9.69 0.83 -13.21
C PRO A 21 10.68 1.48 -14.21
N MET A 22 10.26 2.56 -14.86
CA MET A 22 11.08 3.35 -15.77
C MET A 22 11.69 4.56 -15.07
N SER A 23 10.87 5.28 -14.30
CA SER A 23 11.35 6.40 -13.47
C SER A 23 10.54 6.54 -12.19
N SER A 24 11.11 7.23 -11.21
CA SER A 24 10.51 7.39 -9.90
C SER A 24 10.89 8.74 -9.28
N THR A 25 9.90 9.59 -9.03
CA THR A 25 10.06 10.89 -8.36
C THR A 25 9.25 10.92 -7.08
N LYS A 26 9.81 11.50 -6.02
CA LYS A 26 9.18 11.56 -4.69
C LYS A 26 9.23 12.96 -4.14
N SER A 27 8.11 13.39 -3.54
CA SER A 27 8.03 14.59 -2.72
C SER A 27 7.67 14.21 -1.28
N VAL A 28 8.49 14.60 -0.32
CA VAL A 28 8.28 14.29 1.12
C VAL A 28 7.43 15.41 1.71
N LEU A 29 6.14 15.17 1.88
CA LEU A 29 5.18 16.17 2.38
C LEU A 29 4.84 16.00 3.85
N ARG A 30 4.99 14.78 4.41
CA ARG A 30 4.60 14.44 5.79
C ARG A 30 3.18 14.88 6.12
N LEU A 31 2.22 14.55 5.23
CA LEU A 31 0.83 14.99 5.34
C LEU A 31 0.20 14.63 6.69
N ALA A 32 0.57 13.48 7.24
CA ALA A 32 0.09 13.07 8.56
C ALA A 32 0.54 14.00 9.69
N GLU A 33 1.66 14.72 9.54
CA GLU A 33 2.13 15.75 10.50
C GLU A 33 1.48 17.11 10.24
N GLN A 34 0.78 17.26 9.11
CA GLN A 34 0.05 18.46 8.71
C GLN A 34 -1.45 18.39 9.05
N ILE A 35 -1.89 17.39 9.80
CA ILE A 35 -3.25 17.29 10.32
C ILE A 35 -3.32 18.08 11.63
N ASP A 36 -4.26 19.03 11.71
CA ASP A 36 -4.48 19.85 12.90
C ASP A 36 -5.31 19.13 13.98
N GLY A 37 -5.48 19.78 15.15
CA GLY A 37 -6.26 19.22 16.26
C GLY A 37 -7.76 19.01 15.98
N LYS A 38 -8.26 19.46 14.83
CA LYS A 38 -9.64 19.23 14.35
C LYS A 38 -9.71 18.15 13.28
N GLY A 39 -8.60 17.47 13.01
CA GLY A 39 -8.49 16.45 11.98
C GLY A 39 -8.45 17.00 10.55
N ARG A 40 -8.22 18.29 10.34
CA ARG A 40 -8.12 18.91 9.02
C ARG A 40 -6.68 18.94 8.54
N LEU A 41 -6.47 18.67 7.26
CA LEU A 41 -5.20 19.00 6.62
C LEU A 41 -5.03 20.51 6.61
N THR A 42 -3.90 20.99 7.15
CA THR A 42 -3.61 22.43 7.24
C THR A 42 -3.52 23.05 5.84
N GLU A 43 -3.71 24.38 5.76
CA GLU A 43 -3.59 25.11 4.49
C GLU A 43 -2.19 24.94 3.85
N ARG A 44 -1.15 24.84 4.68
CA ARG A 44 0.21 24.53 4.21
C ARG A 44 0.28 23.12 3.61
N GLY A 45 -0.28 22.12 4.29
CA GLY A 45 -0.31 20.74 3.80
C GLY A 45 -1.11 20.61 2.50
N ALA A 46 -2.27 21.26 2.42
CA ALA A 46 -3.10 21.28 1.22
C ALA A 46 -2.37 21.90 0.03
N ARG A 47 -1.73 23.08 0.21
CA ARG A 47 -0.93 23.70 -0.86
C ARG A 47 0.23 22.80 -1.31
N SER A 48 0.99 22.27 -0.37
CA SER A 48 2.11 21.36 -0.71
C SER A 48 1.65 20.14 -1.48
N LEU A 49 0.44 19.61 -1.18
CA LEU A 49 -0.13 18.50 -1.93
C LEU A 49 -0.50 18.90 -3.36
N VAL A 50 -1.18 20.04 -3.53
CA VAL A 50 -1.55 20.59 -4.84
C VAL A 50 -0.31 20.81 -5.71
N ASP A 51 0.72 21.47 -5.15
CA ASP A 51 1.97 21.78 -5.87
C ASP A 51 2.71 20.50 -6.30
N ALA A 52 2.77 19.49 -5.42
CA ALA A 52 3.40 18.22 -5.74
C ALA A 52 2.65 17.44 -6.83
N VAL A 53 1.31 17.49 -6.85
CA VAL A 53 0.53 16.84 -7.91
C VAL A 53 0.67 17.59 -9.22
N ASP A 54 0.71 18.93 -9.21
CA ASP A 54 0.92 19.77 -10.39
C ASP A 54 2.28 19.45 -11.05
N GLU A 55 3.36 19.44 -10.26
CA GLU A 55 4.70 19.04 -10.69
C GLU A 55 4.69 17.63 -11.31
N PHE A 56 4.08 16.67 -10.62
CA PHE A 56 4.08 15.28 -11.09
C PHE A 56 3.23 15.05 -12.34
N THR A 57 2.15 15.82 -12.51
CA THR A 57 1.35 15.82 -13.73
C THR A 57 2.18 16.31 -14.92
N HIS A 58 2.97 17.35 -14.71
CA HIS A 58 3.88 17.87 -15.74
C HIS A 58 4.96 16.84 -16.11
N ILE A 59 5.59 16.19 -15.12
CA ILE A 59 6.58 15.13 -15.34
C ILE A 59 5.96 13.95 -16.10
N ALA A 60 4.76 13.51 -15.72
CA ALA A 60 4.07 12.41 -16.41
C ALA A 60 3.81 12.76 -17.89
N ALA A 61 3.31 13.95 -18.17
CA ALA A 61 3.05 14.42 -19.53
C ALA A 61 4.32 14.48 -20.39
N THR A 62 5.42 15.01 -19.84
CA THR A 62 6.71 15.08 -20.54
C THR A 62 7.41 13.73 -20.69
N SER A 63 7.03 12.74 -19.88
CA SER A 63 7.51 11.35 -19.98
C SER A 63 6.75 10.51 -21.01
N GLY A 64 5.74 11.06 -21.68
CA GLY A 64 4.95 10.35 -22.69
C GLY A 64 4.03 9.28 -22.08
N CYS A 65 3.58 9.45 -20.82
CA CYS A 65 2.66 8.52 -20.20
C CYS A 65 1.31 8.53 -20.92
N GLU A 66 0.84 7.37 -21.35
CA GLU A 66 -0.47 7.20 -21.98
C GLU A 66 -1.61 7.35 -20.98
N GLN A 67 -1.38 6.89 -19.74
CA GLN A 67 -2.35 6.95 -18.65
C GLN A 67 -1.70 7.42 -17.36
N THR A 68 -2.46 8.20 -16.59
CA THR A 68 -2.06 8.62 -15.25
C THR A 68 -3.15 8.26 -14.25
N MET A 69 -2.78 7.48 -13.24
CA MET A 69 -3.66 7.13 -12.12
C MET A 69 -3.18 7.83 -10.86
N ALA A 70 -4.08 8.53 -10.18
CA ALA A 70 -3.77 9.19 -8.92
C ALA A 70 -4.66 8.65 -7.81
N PHE A 71 -4.05 8.19 -6.73
CA PHE A 71 -4.78 7.69 -5.57
C PHE A 71 -4.15 8.12 -4.25
N ALA A 72 -5.00 8.27 -3.25
CA ALA A 72 -4.63 8.68 -1.91
C ALA A 72 -5.06 7.64 -0.88
N THR A 73 -4.33 7.60 0.23
CA THR A 73 -4.52 6.66 1.33
C THR A 73 -4.71 7.38 2.67
N SER A 74 -4.46 6.75 3.77
CA SER A 74 -4.87 7.12 5.13
C SER A 74 -4.77 8.60 5.49
N ALA A 75 -3.69 9.32 5.17
CA ALA A 75 -3.57 10.72 5.61
C ALA A 75 -4.55 11.67 4.92
N VAL A 76 -4.85 11.43 3.64
CA VAL A 76 -5.85 12.21 2.90
C VAL A 76 -7.24 11.69 3.21
N ARG A 77 -7.44 10.38 3.23
CA ARG A 77 -8.72 9.74 3.55
C ARG A 77 -9.27 10.16 4.92
N ASP A 78 -8.41 10.19 5.94
CA ASP A 78 -8.78 10.45 7.32
C ASP A 78 -8.93 11.97 7.62
N ALA A 79 -8.53 12.85 6.69
CA ALA A 79 -8.66 14.28 6.85
C ALA A 79 -10.12 14.73 6.70
N THR A 80 -10.64 15.52 7.69
CA THR A 80 -12.03 15.98 7.70
C THR A 80 -12.36 16.98 6.59
N ASN A 81 -11.36 17.51 5.90
CA ASN A 81 -11.49 18.38 4.72
C ASN A 81 -10.92 17.73 3.45
N SER A 82 -10.94 16.41 3.37
CA SER A 82 -10.40 15.66 2.23
C SER A 82 -10.99 16.12 0.90
N ASP A 83 -12.31 16.20 0.80
CA ASP A 83 -13.00 16.57 -0.43
C ASP A 83 -12.61 17.98 -0.91
N GLU A 84 -12.61 18.96 0.00
CA GLU A 84 -12.17 20.34 -0.29
C GLU A 84 -10.75 20.38 -0.87
N VAL A 85 -9.83 19.62 -0.29
CA VAL A 85 -8.43 19.55 -0.73
C VAL A 85 -8.31 18.86 -2.10
N LEU A 86 -9.05 17.79 -2.32
CA LEU A 86 -9.02 17.04 -3.58
C LEU A 86 -9.69 17.80 -4.72
N ASP A 87 -10.75 18.60 -4.44
CA ASP A 87 -11.35 19.51 -5.41
C ASP A 87 -10.34 20.57 -5.85
N ARG A 88 -9.53 21.10 -4.93
CA ARG A 88 -8.45 22.05 -5.27
C ARG A 88 -7.37 21.39 -6.13
N VAL A 89 -7.01 20.13 -5.85
CA VAL A 89 -6.09 19.36 -6.70
C VAL A 89 -6.68 19.25 -8.11
N ALA A 90 -7.93 18.79 -8.22
CA ALA A 90 -8.60 18.61 -9.52
C ALA A 90 -8.73 19.94 -10.31
N ALA A 91 -9.11 21.03 -9.63
CA ALA A 91 -9.25 22.34 -10.25
C ALA A 91 -7.91 22.89 -10.79
N LYS A 92 -6.79 22.65 -10.10
CA LYS A 92 -5.46 23.13 -10.50
C LYS A 92 -4.80 22.26 -11.57
N THR A 93 -4.94 20.93 -11.47
CA THR A 93 -4.14 19.97 -12.23
C THR A 93 -4.92 19.18 -13.28
N GLY A 94 -6.26 19.23 -13.24
CA GLY A 94 -7.13 18.36 -14.03
C GLY A 94 -7.15 16.89 -13.57
N VAL A 95 -6.32 16.52 -12.59
CA VAL A 95 -6.19 15.14 -12.10
C VAL A 95 -7.23 14.86 -11.02
N ARG A 96 -8.06 13.86 -11.23
CA ARG A 96 -8.95 13.32 -10.20
C ARG A 96 -8.24 12.27 -9.37
N VAL A 97 -8.21 12.46 -8.06
CA VAL A 97 -7.57 11.54 -7.13
C VAL A 97 -8.61 10.57 -6.57
N THR A 98 -8.40 9.28 -6.72
CA THR A 98 -9.21 8.25 -6.08
C THR A 98 -8.73 8.02 -4.65
N VAL A 99 -9.63 8.15 -3.68
CA VAL A 99 -9.33 7.83 -2.27
C VAL A 99 -9.63 6.36 -2.04
N LEU A 100 -8.60 5.58 -1.72
CA LEU A 100 -8.77 4.16 -1.42
C LEU A 100 -9.29 3.98 0.00
N SER A 101 -10.28 3.08 0.17
CA SER A 101 -10.64 2.59 1.49
C SER A 101 -9.49 1.73 2.06
N GLY A 102 -9.39 1.64 3.37
CA GLY A 102 -8.36 0.79 3.99
C GLY A 102 -8.50 -0.69 3.58
N ARG A 103 -9.74 -1.16 3.36
CA ARG A 103 -10.01 -2.51 2.87
C ARG A 103 -9.52 -2.69 1.43
N ASP A 104 -9.68 -1.70 0.57
CA ASP A 104 -9.16 -1.75 -0.80
C ASP A 104 -7.63 -1.71 -0.81
N GLU A 105 -7.00 -0.93 0.08
CA GLU A 105 -5.55 -0.96 0.27
C GLU A 105 -5.06 -2.37 0.61
N ALA A 106 -5.72 -3.05 1.55
CA ALA A 106 -5.38 -4.42 1.95
C ALA A 106 -5.58 -5.42 0.80
N ARG A 107 -6.70 -5.32 0.04
CA ARG A 107 -7.00 -6.19 -1.11
C ARG A 107 -6.01 -6.01 -2.25
N LEU A 108 -5.73 -4.77 -2.64
CA LEU A 108 -4.77 -4.47 -3.71
C LEU A 108 -3.34 -4.89 -3.34
N THR A 109 -2.97 -4.72 -2.08
CA THR A 109 -1.68 -5.21 -1.58
C THR A 109 -1.62 -6.75 -1.61
N SER A 110 -2.71 -7.42 -1.22
CA SER A 110 -2.84 -8.87 -1.32
C SER A 110 -2.71 -9.37 -2.76
N LEU A 111 -3.37 -8.72 -3.71
CA LEU A 111 -3.25 -9.01 -5.15
C LEU A 111 -1.80 -8.94 -5.61
N ALA A 112 -1.08 -7.85 -5.28
CA ALA A 112 0.33 -7.70 -5.64
C ALA A 112 1.20 -8.83 -5.07
N VAL A 113 1.00 -9.16 -3.80
CA VAL A 113 1.72 -10.25 -3.11
C VAL A 113 1.39 -11.60 -3.75
N ARG A 114 0.12 -11.88 -4.03
CA ARG A 114 -0.32 -13.11 -4.70
C ARG A 114 0.32 -13.26 -6.07
N ARG A 115 0.30 -12.23 -6.89
CA ARG A 115 0.91 -12.24 -8.23
C ARG A 115 2.44 -12.36 -8.19
N TRP A 116 3.09 -11.89 -7.12
CA TRP A 116 4.53 -12.06 -6.91
C TRP A 116 4.91 -13.51 -6.59
N TYR A 117 4.20 -14.16 -5.68
CA TYR A 117 4.52 -15.52 -5.21
C TYR A 117 3.85 -16.63 -6.01
N GLY A 118 2.76 -16.33 -6.69
CA GLY A 118 1.96 -17.31 -7.44
C GLY A 118 1.10 -18.23 -6.55
N TRP A 119 0.30 -19.06 -7.17
CA TRP A 119 -0.65 -19.94 -6.47
C TRP A 119 0.01 -21.07 -5.70
N SER A 120 1.22 -21.51 -6.13
CA SER A 120 2.01 -22.52 -5.42
C SER A 120 2.41 -22.14 -3.99
N ALA A 121 2.31 -20.87 -3.63
CA ALA A 121 2.54 -20.37 -2.27
C ALA A 121 1.42 -20.74 -1.27
N GLY A 122 0.34 -21.36 -1.74
CA GLY A 122 -0.80 -21.76 -0.90
C GLY A 122 -1.51 -20.55 -0.28
N ARG A 123 -1.91 -20.63 0.97
CA ARG A 123 -2.54 -19.55 1.71
C ARG A 123 -1.51 -18.51 2.14
N ILE A 124 -1.71 -17.26 1.74
CA ILE A 124 -0.81 -16.17 2.07
C ILE A 124 -1.46 -15.26 3.13
N LEU A 125 -0.71 -15.01 4.20
CA LEU A 125 -0.93 -13.92 5.15
C LEU A 125 -0.03 -12.77 4.74
N ALA A 126 -0.58 -11.61 4.40
CA ALA A 126 0.18 -10.42 4.01
C ALA A 126 -0.03 -9.28 4.99
N LEU A 127 1.07 -8.60 5.37
CA LEU A 127 1.09 -7.44 6.27
C LEU A 127 1.76 -6.24 5.60
N ASP A 128 1.18 -5.06 5.76
CA ASP A 128 1.77 -3.78 5.35
C ASP A 128 1.62 -2.74 6.46
N ILE A 129 2.73 -2.24 7.01
CA ILE A 129 2.71 -1.15 7.99
C ILE A 129 3.03 0.15 7.27
N GLY A 130 2.00 0.95 7.08
CA GLY A 130 2.09 2.31 6.56
C GLY A 130 2.41 3.36 7.62
N GLY A 131 2.26 4.63 7.25
CA GLY A 131 2.39 5.74 8.20
C GLY A 131 1.16 5.92 9.09
N GLY A 132 -0.05 5.65 8.56
CA GLY A 132 -1.33 5.85 9.25
C GLY A 132 -2.04 4.57 9.66
N SER A 133 -1.79 3.47 8.96
CA SER A 133 -2.52 2.20 9.12
C SER A 133 -1.62 0.98 9.02
N LEU A 134 -2.15 -0.16 9.44
CA LEU A 134 -1.65 -1.50 9.23
C LEU A 134 -2.70 -2.25 8.41
N GLU A 135 -2.36 -2.67 7.22
CA GLU A 135 -3.15 -3.53 6.36
C GLU A 135 -2.75 -4.99 6.60
N ILE A 136 -3.76 -5.87 6.76
CA ILE A 136 -3.54 -7.31 6.91
C ILE A 136 -4.56 -8.05 6.04
N SER A 137 -4.10 -9.06 5.33
CA SER A 137 -4.97 -9.95 4.57
C SER A 137 -4.56 -11.41 4.71
N ASN A 138 -5.52 -12.32 4.60
CA ASN A 138 -5.30 -13.75 4.58
C ASN A 138 -6.20 -14.40 3.51
N GLY A 139 -5.62 -15.20 2.61
CA GLY A 139 -6.38 -15.84 1.53
C GLY A 139 -5.55 -16.73 0.63
N VAL A 140 -6.24 -17.48 -0.22
CA VAL A 140 -5.63 -18.42 -1.21
C VAL A 140 -5.65 -17.86 -2.62
N ASP A 141 -6.50 -16.87 -2.89
CA ASP A 141 -6.72 -16.30 -4.21
C ASP A 141 -6.25 -14.85 -4.31
N GLU A 142 -6.48 -14.21 -5.45
CA GLU A 142 -6.21 -12.80 -5.70
C GLU A 142 -7.09 -11.89 -4.82
N GLU A 143 -8.35 -12.31 -4.61
CA GLU A 143 -9.22 -11.72 -3.62
C GLU A 143 -9.05 -12.49 -2.31
N PRO A 144 -8.53 -11.86 -1.24
CA PRO A 144 -8.31 -12.55 0.03
C PRO A 144 -9.63 -12.84 0.75
N ASP A 145 -9.68 -13.95 1.51
CA ASP A 145 -10.84 -14.31 2.34
C ASP A 145 -11.12 -13.26 3.42
N VAL A 146 -10.06 -12.67 3.97
CA VAL A 146 -10.11 -11.58 4.96
C VAL A 146 -9.15 -10.48 4.57
N ALA A 147 -9.62 -9.23 4.59
CA ALA A 147 -8.84 -8.02 4.36
C ALA A 147 -9.22 -6.94 5.38
N LEU A 148 -8.28 -6.53 6.20
CA LEU A 148 -8.46 -5.57 7.29
C LEU A 148 -7.48 -4.41 7.13
N SER A 149 -7.92 -3.21 7.55
CA SER A 149 -7.06 -2.05 7.77
C SER A 149 -7.31 -1.51 9.16
N LEU A 150 -6.26 -1.44 9.95
CA LEU A 150 -6.28 -1.01 11.33
C LEU A 150 -5.52 0.32 11.49
N PRO A 151 -5.95 1.25 12.37
CA PRO A 151 -5.28 2.55 12.56
C PRO A 151 -3.96 2.40 13.35
N LEU A 152 -3.14 1.40 12.99
CA LEU A 152 -1.90 1.00 13.66
C LEU A 152 -0.66 1.35 12.83
N GLY A 153 -0.69 2.48 12.12
CA GLY A 153 0.45 2.95 11.34
C GLY A 153 1.58 3.50 12.19
N ALA A 154 2.82 3.29 11.74
CA ALA A 154 4.03 3.68 12.47
C ALA A 154 4.08 5.18 12.81
N GLY A 155 3.70 6.06 11.89
CA GLY A 155 3.69 7.50 12.12
C GLY A 155 2.59 7.96 13.06
N ARG A 156 1.39 7.36 12.95
CA ARG A 156 0.27 7.63 13.85
C ARG A 156 0.66 7.30 15.28
N LEU A 157 1.13 6.09 15.53
CA LEU A 157 1.47 5.62 16.88
C LEU A 157 2.67 6.35 17.48
N THR A 158 3.63 6.78 16.66
CA THR A 158 4.71 7.64 17.14
C THR A 158 4.17 8.93 17.73
N ARG A 159 3.27 9.62 17.01
CA ARG A 159 2.70 10.90 17.49
C ARG A 159 1.80 10.75 18.71
N GLU A 160 1.00 9.70 18.73
CA GLU A 160 -0.01 9.50 19.77
C GLU A 160 0.58 8.91 21.06
N TRP A 161 1.58 8.03 20.95
CA TRP A 161 2.08 7.24 22.07
C TRP A 161 3.53 7.48 22.44
N LEU A 162 4.39 7.83 21.47
CA LEU A 162 5.85 7.95 21.67
C LEU A 162 6.38 9.33 21.26
N PRO A 163 5.93 10.41 21.93
CA PRO A 163 6.36 11.78 21.57
C PRO A 163 7.81 12.10 21.98
N ASP A 164 8.38 11.33 22.90
CA ASP A 164 9.72 11.55 23.43
C ASP A 164 10.80 10.97 22.49
N ASP A 165 12.01 11.56 22.52
CA ASP A 165 13.16 11.07 21.73
C ASP A 165 14.45 11.05 22.58
N PRO A 166 15.00 9.88 22.92
CA PRO A 166 14.47 8.54 22.67
C PRO A 166 13.12 8.27 23.38
N PRO A 167 12.32 7.31 22.89
CA PRO A 167 11.02 7.00 23.46
C PRO A 167 11.11 6.53 24.93
N ASP A 168 10.21 7.02 25.78
CA ASP A 168 10.13 6.59 27.16
C ASP A 168 9.78 5.10 27.31
N ARG A 169 10.50 4.37 28.18
CA ARG A 169 10.34 2.92 28.35
C ARG A 169 8.97 2.52 28.90
N ARG A 170 8.34 3.35 29.76
CA ARG A 170 7.00 3.06 30.30
C ARG A 170 5.97 3.22 29.21
N ARG A 171 6.08 4.26 28.37
CA ARG A 171 5.21 4.46 27.21
C ARG A 171 5.31 3.32 26.20
N ILE A 172 6.52 2.81 25.94
CA ILE A 172 6.71 1.60 25.12
C ILE A 172 5.96 0.40 25.75
N GLY A 173 6.02 0.20 27.05
CA GLY A 173 5.29 -0.87 27.75
C GLY A 173 3.77 -0.74 27.57
N VAL A 174 3.24 0.46 27.85
CA VAL A 174 1.79 0.75 27.70
C VAL A 174 1.34 0.56 26.25
N LEU A 175 2.13 1.01 25.27
CA LEU A 175 1.81 0.81 23.85
C LEU A 175 1.77 -0.70 23.48
N ARG A 176 2.70 -1.50 24.01
CA ARG A 176 2.68 -2.97 23.78
C ARG A 176 1.41 -3.62 24.31
N ASP A 177 1.01 -3.30 25.54
CA ASP A 177 -0.19 -3.85 26.15
C ASP A 177 -1.45 -3.44 25.36
N TRP A 178 -1.49 -2.19 24.92
CA TRP A 178 -2.58 -1.69 24.08
C TRP A 178 -2.61 -2.38 22.71
N LEU A 179 -1.47 -2.53 22.02
CA LEU A 179 -1.38 -3.23 20.74
C LEU A 179 -1.85 -4.70 20.85
N ASP A 180 -1.53 -5.37 21.96
CA ASP A 180 -1.99 -6.74 22.22
C ASP A 180 -3.52 -6.82 22.36
N ALA A 181 -4.13 -5.82 22.96
CA ALA A 181 -5.58 -5.72 23.06
C ALA A 181 -6.22 -5.43 21.69
N GLU A 182 -5.71 -4.44 20.96
CA GLU A 182 -6.23 -4.04 19.65
C GLU A 182 -6.14 -5.16 18.59
N LEU A 183 -5.09 -5.96 18.62
CA LEU A 183 -4.87 -7.03 17.66
C LEU A 183 -5.59 -8.35 17.98
N ARG A 184 -6.22 -8.48 19.14
CA ARG A 184 -6.86 -9.73 19.58
C ARG A 184 -7.98 -10.19 18.65
N ASP A 185 -8.94 -9.33 18.38
CA ASP A 185 -10.10 -9.64 17.54
C ASP A 185 -9.74 -9.75 16.06
N PRO A 186 -8.97 -8.80 15.46
CA PRO A 186 -8.44 -8.96 14.12
C PRO A 186 -7.67 -10.27 13.91
N ALA A 187 -6.81 -10.63 14.85
CA ALA A 187 -6.05 -11.88 14.74
C ALA A 187 -6.95 -13.12 14.83
N ARG A 188 -8.04 -13.06 15.60
CA ARG A 188 -9.03 -14.16 15.65
C ARG A 188 -9.73 -14.32 14.30
N GLU A 189 -10.17 -13.22 13.68
CA GLU A 189 -10.80 -13.22 12.36
C GLU A 189 -9.85 -13.77 11.30
N LEU A 190 -8.62 -13.27 11.23
CA LEU A 190 -7.60 -13.72 10.27
C LEU A 190 -7.26 -15.21 10.43
N ARG A 191 -7.15 -15.72 11.67
CA ARG A 191 -6.90 -17.14 11.94
C ARG A 191 -8.08 -18.03 11.57
N ALA A 192 -9.32 -17.53 11.71
CA ALA A 192 -10.52 -18.27 11.30
C ALA A 192 -10.57 -18.52 9.79
N ALA A 193 -9.97 -17.65 8.97
CA ALA A 193 -9.81 -17.85 7.53
C ALA A 193 -8.85 -19.01 7.17
N GLY A 194 -8.08 -19.52 8.12
CA GLY A 194 -7.17 -20.65 7.96
C GLY A 194 -5.71 -20.31 8.27
N LYS A 195 -4.93 -21.35 8.52
CA LYS A 195 -3.49 -21.22 8.79
C LYS A 195 -2.75 -20.84 7.49
N PRO A 196 -1.91 -19.81 7.48
CA PRO A 196 -1.12 -19.46 6.31
C PRO A 196 0.00 -20.48 6.05
N ASP A 197 0.23 -20.80 4.77
CA ASP A 197 1.38 -21.55 4.29
C ASP A 197 2.60 -20.62 4.16
N LEU A 198 2.35 -19.34 3.85
CA LEU A 198 3.36 -18.31 3.70
C LEU A 198 2.91 -17.03 4.40
N ALA A 199 3.77 -16.48 5.25
CA ALA A 199 3.58 -15.16 5.86
C ALA A 199 4.53 -14.15 5.22
N VAL A 200 3.98 -13.03 4.74
CA VAL A 200 4.65 -12.03 3.92
C VAL A 200 4.48 -10.66 4.53
N ALA A 201 5.50 -9.83 4.43
CA ALA A 201 5.40 -8.42 4.77
C ALA A 201 5.85 -7.56 3.59
N THR A 202 5.20 -6.42 3.44
CA THR A 202 5.59 -5.42 2.46
C THR A 202 5.93 -4.09 3.15
N SER A 203 5.87 -2.96 2.47
CA SER A 203 6.20 -1.62 2.95
C SER A 203 7.68 -1.31 3.20
N LYS A 204 7.94 -0.03 3.30
CA LYS A 204 9.27 0.50 3.65
C LYS A 204 9.62 0.17 5.12
N THR A 205 8.63 0.15 6.01
CA THR A 205 8.81 -0.18 7.43
C THR A 205 9.39 -1.58 7.59
N PHE A 206 8.73 -2.60 7.03
CA PHE A 206 9.21 -3.97 7.12
C PHE A 206 10.54 -4.18 6.42
N ARG A 207 10.78 -3.54 5.27
CA ARG A 207 12.08 -3.60 4.58
C ARG A 207 13.22 -3.04 5.43
N SER A 208 13.00 -1.93 6.13
CA SER A 208 14.00 -1.35 7.05
C SER A 208 14.24 -2.28 8.24
N LEU A 209 13.19 -2.82 8.86
CA LEU A 209 13.33 -3.76 9.98
C LEU A 209 14.09 -5.04 9.57
N ALA A 210 13.75 -5.62 8.41
CA ALA A 210 14.48 -6.77 7.89
C ALA A 210 15.95 -6.44 7.59
N ARG A 211 16.25 -5.27 6.99
CA ARG A 211 17.61 -4.84 6.72
C ARG A 211 18.43 -4.72 8.01
N LEU A 212 17.87 -4.12 9.05
CA LEU A 212 18.52 -3.95 10.35
C LEU A 212 18.71 -5.27 11.11
N THR A 213 17.97 -6.32 10.75
CA THR A 213 18.14 -7.67 11.31
C THR A 213 18.96 -8.59 10.39
N GLY A 214 19.67 -8.05 9.40
CA GLY A 214 20.65 -8.76 8.58
C GLY A 214 20.17 -9.20 7.20
N ALA A 215 18.96 -8.81 6.76
CA ALA A 215 18.52 -9.10 5.40
C ALA A 215 19.36 -8.33 4.36
N ALA A 216 19.53 -8.90 3.17
CA ALA A 216 20.27 -8.30 2.08
C ALA A 216 19.73 -6.92 1.68
N PRO A 217 20.58 -5.97 1.26
CA PRO A 217 20.15 -4.65 0.80
C PRO A 217 19.26 -4.75 -0.45
N SER A 218 18.43 -3.73 -0.70
CA SER A 218 17.53 -3.72 -1.86
C SER A 218 18.26 -3.80 -3.20
N GLY A 219 19.48 -3.24 -3.28
CA GLY A 219 20.33 -3.28 -4.47
C GLY A 219 20.85 -4.67 -4.85
N ALA A 220 20.76 -5.66 -3.95
CA ALA A 220 21.14 -7.05 -4.27
C ALA A 220 20.20 -7.75 -5.28
N GLY A 221 19.09 -7.09 -5.66
CA GLY A 221 18.13 -7.58 -6.64
C GLY A 221 16.76 -7.91 -6.02
N LEU A 222 15.70 -7.84 -6.86
CA LEU A 222 14.32 -8.04 -6.41
C LEU A 222 14.04 -9.48 -5.95
N ARG A 223 14.67 -10.46 -6.56
CA ARG A 223 14.44 -11.89 -6.28
C ARG A 223 15.29 -12.47 -5.14
N VAL A 224 16.18 -11.65 -4.55
CA VAL A 224 16.93 -12.08 -3.37
C VAL A 224 15.99 -12.19 -2.18
N LYS A 225 15.92 -13.39 -1.62
CA LYS A 225 15.05 -13.69 -0.47
C LYS A 225 15.49 -12.87 0.75
N ARG A 226 14.53 -12.20 1.36
CA ARG A 226 14.71 -11.40 2.58
C ARG A 226 13.69 -11.82 3.60
N GLN A 227 14.11 -11.90 4.85
CA GLN A 227 13.23 -12.34 5.93
C GLN A 227 13.40 -11.43 7.15
N LEU A 228 12.33 -11.34 7.92
CA LEU A 228 12.32 -10.75 9.26
C LEU A 228 11.85 -11.81 10.24
N THR A 229 12.68 -12.13 11.23
CA THR A 229 12.33 -13.08 12.28
C THR A 229 11.85 -12.37 13.54
N ALA A 230 10.91 -12.99 14.27
CA ALA A 230 10.41 -12.46 15.53
C ALA A 230 11.52 -12.30 16.59
N SER A 231 12.51 -13.21 16.59
CA SER A 231 13.67 -13.12 17.51
C SER A 231 14.58 -11.94 17.18
N GLY A 232 14.95 -11.77 15.90
CA GLY A 232 15.75 -10.64 15.43
C GLY A 232 15.05 -9.30 15.67
N LEU A 233 13.73 -9.25 15.43
CA LEU A 233 12.93 -8.05 15.68
C LEU A 233 12.91 -7.65 17.15
N ARG A 234 12.77 -8.60 18.09
CA ARG A 234 12.82 -8.32 19.54
C ARG A 234 14.18 -7.75 19.96
N GLN A 235 15.28 -8.30 19.44
CA GLN A 235 16.63 -7.78 19.70
C GLN A 235 16.79 -6.37 19.15
N LEU A 236 16.32 -6.13 17.91
CA LEU A 236 16.37 -4.84 17.28
C LEU A 236 15.59 -3.78 18.09
N ILE A 237 14.38 -4.10 18.54
CA ILE A 237 13.57 -3.18 19.38
C ILE A 237 14.34 -2.76 20.64
N SER A 238 14.99 -3.71 21.31
CA SER A 238 15.79 -3.42 22.51
C SER A 238 16.94 -2.45 22.25
N PHE A 239 17.47 -2.44 21.05
CA PHE A 239 18.54 -1.58 20.60
C PHE A 239 18.01 -0.20 20.17
N ILE A 240 17.12 -0.14 19.17
CA ILE A 240 16.65 1.12 18.58
C ILE A 240 15.81 1.97 19.53
N SER A 241 15.18 1.38 20.53
CA SER A 241 14.39 2.11 21.54
C SER A 241 15.21 2.98 22.48
N ARG A 242 16.53 2.81 22.51
CA ARG A 242 17.47 3.60 23.31
C ARG A 242 18.19 4.68 22.51
N MET A 243 18.03 4.67 21.20
CA MET A 243 18.67 5.61 20.28
C MET A 243 17.79 6.83 20.08
N THR A 244 18.40 7.99 19.82
CA THR A 244 17.69 9.16 19.32
C THR A 244 17.24 8.96 17.88
N ARG A 245 16.35 9.81 17.40
CA ARG A 245 15.92 9.82 16.00
C ARG A 245 17.12 10.01 15.06
N ASP A 246 18.02 10.89 15.40
CA ASP A 246 19.20 11.18 14.57
C ASP A 246 20.13 9.98 14.50
N ASP A 247 20.41 9.32 15.64
CA ASP A 247 21.18 8.07 15.65
C ASP A 247 20.52 6.98 14.82
N ARG A 248 19.19 6.86 14.86
CA ARG A 248 18.44 5.89 14.04
C ARG A 248 18.52 6.22 12.55
N ALA A 249 18.64 7.50 12.19
CA ALA A 249 18.77 7.92 10.79
C ALA A 249 20.11 7.50 10.17
N GLU A 250 21.16 7.31 10.98
CA GLU A 250 22.48 6.83 10.54
C GLU A 250 22.51 5.30 10.30
N LEU A 251 21.48 4.57 10.74
CA LEU A 251 21.43 3.12 10.54
C LEU A 251 21.18 2.77 9.06
N GLU A 252 21.94 1.82 8.54
CA GLU A 252 21.84 1.40 7.15
C GLU A 252 20.45 0.85 6.81
N GLY A 253 19.82 1.42 5.80
CA GLY A 253 18.46 1.05 5.36
C GLY A 253 17.34 1.82 6.05
N VAL A 254 17.67 2.76 6.93
CA VAL A 254 16.73 3.72 7.53
C VAL A 254 16.85 5.05 6.80
N SER A 255 15.73 5.60 6.36
CA SER A 255 15.71 6.96 5.79
C SER A 255 15.37 7.98 6.88
N ALA A 256 16.02 9.15 6.86
CA ALA A 256 15.87 10.19 7.87
C ALA A 256 14.40 10.64 8.10
N ASP A 257 13.58 10.61 7.04
CA ASP A 257 12.14 10.91 7.11
C ASP A 257 11.33 9.86 7.89
N ARG A 258 11.89 8.65 8.11
CA ARG A 258 11.22 7.53 8.80
C ARG A 258 11.89 7.12 10.11
N ALA A 259 13.07 7.63 10.41
CA ALA A 259 13.82 7.28 11.62
C ALA A 259 13.00 7.49 12.92
N GLY A 260 12.20 8.56 12.97
CA GLY A 260 11.30 8.81 14.09
C GLY A 260 10.19 7.76 14.28
N GLN A 261 9.74 7.14 13.19
CA GLN A 261 8.63 6.18 13.20
C GLN A 261 9.11 4.72 13.39
N LEU A 262 10.42 4.48 13.39
CA LEU A 262 10.99 3.13 13.35
C LEU A 262 10.61 2.31 14.59
N VAL A 263 10.65 2.90 15.77
CA VAL A 263 10.33 2.19 17.04
C VAL A 263 8.86 1.78 17.08
N ALA A 264 7.94 2.69 16.78
CA ALA A 264 6.51 2.36 16.73
C ALA A 264 6.22 1.29 15.66
N GLY A 265 6.79 1.43 14.46
CA GLY A 265 6.65 0.41 13.40
C GLY A 265 7.18 -0.96 13.83
N ALA A 266 8.28 -1.02 14.56
CA ALA A 266 8.83 -2.27 15.08
C ALA A 266 7.92 -2.91 16.15
N LEU A 267 7.32 -2.09 17.03
CA LEU A 267 6.37 -2.56 18.06
C LEU A 267 5.09 -3.11 17.42
N VAL A 268 4.55 -2.45 16.39
CA VAL A 268 3.40 -2.95 15.62
C VAL A 268 3.73 -4.28 14.95
N ALA A 269 4.90 -4.37 14.30
CA ALA A 269 5.35 -5.60 13.65
C ALA A 269 5.48 -6.75 14.66
N GLU A 270 6.09 -6.51 15.82
CA GLU A 270 6.24 -7.49 16.90
C GLU A 270 4.87 -7.96 17.41
N ALA A 271 3.96 -7.04 17.70
CA ALA A 271 2.63 -7.35 18.20
C ALA A 271 1.81 -8.14 17.17
N ALA A 272 1.85 -7.74 15.89
CA ALA A 272 1.15 -8.44 14.80
C ALA A 272 1.70 -9.88 14.62
N MET A 273 3.03 -10.05 14.56
CA MET A 273 3.65 -11.38 14.47
C MET A 273 3.26 -12.27 15.65
N ARG A 274 3.24 -11.74 16.86
CA ARG A 274 2.82 -12.47 18.07
C ARG A 274 1.34 -12.85 18.02
N ALA A 275 0.46 -11.89 17.72
CA ALA A 275 -0.99 -12.11 17.68
C ALA A 275 -1.38 -13.13 16.59
N LEU A 276 -0.67 -13.16 15.47
CA LEU A 276 -0.90 -14.08 14.35
C LEU A 276 -0.10 -15.38 14.45
N SER A 277 0.73 -15.55 15.50
CA SER A 277 1.60 -16.72 15.70
C SER A 277 2.55 -16.96 14.53
N VAL A 278 3.20 -15.90 14.05
CA VAL A 278 4.14 -15.92 12.95
C VAL A 278 5.56 -15.67 13.45
N ASP A 279 6.46 -16.60 13.22
CA ASP A 279 7.87 -16.49 13.63
C ASP A 279 8.76 -15.84 12.57
N THR A 280 8.36 -15.90 11.31
CA THR A 280 9.13 -15.38 10.17
C THR A 280 8.22 -14.78 9.12
N LEU A 281 8.57 -13.58 8.66
CA LEU A 281 7.94 -12.91 7.53
C LEU A 281 8.91 -12.86 6.36
N GLU A 282 8.48 -13.27 5.17
CA GLU A 282 9.19 -12.99 3.92
C GLU A 282 8.89 -11.56 3.47
N ILE A 283 9.89 -10.87 2.93
CA ILE A 283 9.73 -9.50 2.45
C ILE A 283 9.44 -9.50 0.96
N CYS A 284 8.22 -9.11 0.62
CA CYS A 284 7.79 -8.92 -0.77
C CYS A 284 8.26 -7.54 -1.28
N PRO A 285 8.85 -7.46 -2.49
CA PRO A 285 9.19 -6.18 -3.11
C PRO A 285 7.97 -5.43 -3.66
N TRP A 286 6.88 -6.13 -3.96
CA TRP A 286 5.62 -5.58 -4.44
C TRP A 286 4.68 -5.24 -3.29
N ALA A 287 3.86 -4.20 -3.49
CA ALA A 287 2.90 -3.69 -2.52
C ALA A 287 1.69 -3.05 -3.24
N LEU A 288 0.97 -2.15 -2.58
CA LEU A 288 -0.22 -1.47 -3.06
C LEU A 288 -0.10 -0.94 -4.50
N ARG A 289 1.02 -0.30 -4.87
CA ARG A 289 1.18 0.33 -6.20
C ARG A 289 1.14 -0.69 -7.32
N GLU A 290 1.86 -1.78 -7.15
CA GLU A 290 1.87 -2.88 -8.10
C GLU A 290 0.47 -3.52 -8.19
N GLY A 291 -0.25 -3.63 -7.07
CA GLY A 291 -1.63 -4.11 -7.04
C GLY A 291 -2.61 -3.22 -7.82
N VAL A 292 -2.47 -1.89 -7.69
CA VAL A 292 -3.27 -0.94 -8.48
C VAL A 292 -3.02 -1.09 -9.97
N ILE A 293 -1.75 -1.20 -10.39
CA ILE A 293 -1.37 -1.36 -11.79
C ILE A 293 -1.94 -2.67 -12.34
N LEU A 294 -1.74 -3.78 -11.62
CA LEU A 294 -2.24 -5.09 -12.03
C LEU A 294 -3.78 -5.10 -12.16
N ARG A 295 -4.48 -4.53 -11.20
CA ARG A 295 -5.96 -4.40 -11.25
C ARG A 295 -6.41 -3.59 -12.45
N ARG A 296 -5.72 -2.50 -12.79
CA ARG A 296 -6.04 -1.67 -13.95
C ARG A 296 -5.88 -2.44 -15.26
N LEU A 297 -4.76 -3.16 -15.42
CA LEU A 297 -4.50 -3.98 -16.61
C LEU A 297 -5.54 -5.09 -16.79
N ASP A 298 -6.01 -5.69 -15.70
CA ASP A 298 -7.08 -6.70 -15.75
C ASP A 298 -8.43 -6.10 -16.18
N THR A 299 -8.77 -4.88 -15.68
CA THR A 299 -10.04 -4.22 -15.99
C THR A 299 -10.11 -3.76 -17.44
N GLU A 300 -9.05 -3.18 -17.97
CA GLU A 300 -9.00 -2.77 -19.39
C GLU A 300 -9.24 -3.93 -20.35
N PHE A 301 -8.75 -5.10 -20.00
CA PHE A 301 -8.97 -6.28 -20.82
C PHE A 301 -10.45 -6.72 -20.86
N LEU A 302 -11.13 -6.72 -19.70
CA LEU A 302 -12.54 -7.08 -19.65
C LEU A 302 -13.40 -6.09 -20.44
N ASP A 303 -13.09 -4.79 -20.36
CA ASP A 303 -13.78 -3.76 -21.11
C ASP A 303 -13.58 -3.95 -22.64
N THR A 304 -12.41 -4.37 -23.08
CA THR A 304 -12.09 -4.58 -24.52
C THR A 304 -12.74 -5.85 -25.05
N GLU A 305 -12.69 -6.98 -24.33
CA GLU A 305 -13.34 -8.23 -24.77
C GLU A 305 -14.86 -8.12 -24.86
N PHE A 306 -15.50 -7.40 -23.92
CA PHE A 306 -16.96 -7.20 -23.96
C PHE A 306 -17.39 -6.24 -25.07
N THR A 307 -16.56 -5.30 -25.49
CA THR A 307 -16.84 -4.39 -26.60
C THR A 307 -16.73 -5.13 -27.94
N ASP A 308 -15.67 -5.91 -28.16
CA ASP A 308 -15.49 -6.73 -29.37
C ASP A 308 -16.61 -7.76 -29.55
N THR A 309 -17.08 -8.37 -28.47
CA THR A 309 -18.17 -9.36 -28.53
C THR A 309 -19.52 -8.71 -28.90
N ARG A 310 -19.77 -7.47 -28.48
CA ARG A 310 -20.97 -6.72 -28.87
C ARG A 310 -20.95 -6.29 -30.33
N GLU A 311 -19.83 -5.80 -30.84
CA GLU A 311 -19.69 -5.44 -32.25
C GLU A 311 -19.82 -6.65 -33.19
N GLN A 312 -19.32 -7.82 -32.79
CA GLN A 312 -19.49 -9.07 -33.55
C GLN A 312 -20.92 -9.59 -33.53
N THR A 313 -21.67 -9.38 -32.45
CA THR A 313 -23.08 -9.78 -32.34
C THR A 313 -24.00 -8.87 -33.15
N GLU A 314 -23.76 -7.55 -33.12
CA GLU A 314 -24.53 -6.58 -33.90
C GLU A 314 -24.26 -6.73 -35.41
N THR A 315 -23.04 -7.06 -35.85
CA THR A 315 -22.73 -7.33 -37.25
C THR A 315 -23.33 -8.64 -37.74
N ALA A 316 -23.48 -9.66 -36.88
CA ALA A 316 -24.13 -10.94 -37.21
C ALA A 316 -25.67 -10.80 -37.36
N GLU A 317 -26.29 -9.98 -36.51
CA GLU A 317 -27.74 -9.72 -36.59
C GLU A 317 -28.12 -8.85 -37.83
N SER A 318 -27.25 -7.90 -38.22
CA SER A 318 -27.49 -7.06 -39.39
C SER A 318 -27.32 -7.81 -40.72
N ALA A 319 -26.54 -8.90 -40.74
CA ALA A 319 -26.32 -9.74 -41.94
C ALA A 319 -27.39 -10.80 -42.15
N GLY A 320 -28.29 -11.04 -41.16
CA GLY A 320 -29.33 -12.08 -41.21
C GLY A 320 -30.68 -11.70 -41.81
N SER A 321 -30.91 -10.42 -42.17
CA SER A 321 -32.21 -9.98 -42.75
C SER A 321 -32.20 -10.01 -44.28
N VAL A 322 -32.44 -11.15 -44.89
CA VAL A 322 -32.78 -11.28 -46.30
C VAL A 322 -34.27 -10.97 -46.48
N PRO A 323 -34.68 -10.02 -47.35
CA PRO A 323 -36.07 -9.75 -47.60
C PRO A 323 -36.71 -10.92 -48.38
N ALA A 324 -37.84 -11.39 -47.89
CA ALA A 324 -38.67 -12.39 -48.53
C ALA A 324 -39.17 -11.89 -49.88
N ALA A 325 -38.82 -12.60 -50.97
CA ALA A 325 -39.33 -12.33 -52.31
C ALA A 325 -40.84 -12.67 -52.37
N THR A 326 -41.68 -11.71 -52.63
CA THR A 326 -43.08 -11.89 -52.95
C THR A 326 -43.18 -12.47 -54.37
N ASN A 327 -43.58 -13.74 -54.45
CA ASN A 327 -43.96 -14.42 -55.71
C ASN A 327 -45.46 -14.15 -55.93
N SER A 328 -45.81 -13.29 -56.87
CA SER A 328 -47.17 -13.10 -57.35
C SER A 328 -47.33 -13.88 -58.67
N SER A 329 -48.17 -14.89 -58.56
CA SER A 329 -48.57 -15.68 -59.71
C SER A 329 -49.54 -14.96 -60.63
N ARG A 330 -49.27 -15.06 -61.89
CA ARG A 330 -50.25 -15.39 -62.94
C ARG A 330 -49.61 -16.31 -63.92
#